data_6d4acf7309c04808410ace5df38a04ad
#
_entry.id   6d4acf7309c04808410ace5df38a04ad
#
_cell.length_a   1.000
_cell.length_b   1.000
_cell.length_c   1.000
_cell.angle_alpha   90.00
_cell.angle_beta   90.00
_cell.angle_gamma   90.00
#
_symmetry.space_group_name_H-M   'P 1'
#
loop_
_entity.id
_entity.type
_entity.pdbx_description
1 polymer ?
#
loop_
_entity_poly.entity_id
_entity_poly.type
_entity_poly.pdbx_seq_one_letter_code
_entity_poly.pdbx_strand_id
1 'polypeptide(L)'
;MLSRTASELFWMARYLERAESYARVLDVTWKLSMIPRHSQQSRDLALPLNLSMTHELFQARHARFTMSNLLNFFALDGNNPCSIYSCVEMAWNNAHAVRGSLSAEVWESINATRIELRSLRQQGLGELGSDGFFEWVKERVHLFRGAVIGTLLRNDALSFIGIGTLIERAFATTQLLLIKDQQLTN
;
A
#
# COMPACT_ATOMS: atom_id res chain seq x y z
N MET A 1 -15.93 -10.51 20.62
CA MET A 1 -15.83 -9.18 19.97
C MET A 1 -17.04 -9.00 19.04
N LEU A 2 -17.50 -7.73 18.83
CA LEU A 2 -18.56 -7.43 17.87
C LEU A 2 -18.08 -7.65 16.43
N SER A 3 -18.93 -8.18 15.56
CA SER A 3 -18.58 -8.48 14.16
C SER A 3 -18.10 -7.22 13.38
N ARG A 4 -18.68 -6.04 13.67
CA ARG A 4 -18.23 -4.78 13.10
C ARG A 4 -16.79 -4.45 13.52
N THR A 5 -16.47 -4.58 14.81
CA THR A 5 -15.11 -4.34 15.31
C THR A 5 -14.10 -5.28 14.65
N ALA A 6 -14.45 -6.56 14.51
CA ALA A 6 -13.62 -7.54 13.81
C ALA A 6 -13.37 -7.14 12.34
N SER A 7 -14.41 -6.71 11.64
CA SER A 7 -14.31 -6.23 10.25
C SER A 7 -13.39 -5.02 10.12
N GLU A 8 -13.54 -4.01 10.99
CA GLU A 8 -12.72 -2.80 10.94
C GLU A 8 -11.23 -3.12 11.19
N LEU A 9 -10.92 -3.96 12.18
CA LEU A 9 -9.54 -4.40 12.47
C LEU A 9 -8.93 -5.19 11.31
N PHE A 10 -9.71 -6.08 10.72
CA PHE A 10 -9.31 -6.86 9.55
C PHE A 10 -9.00 -5.96 8.34
N TRP A 11 -9.90 -5.03 8.00
CA TRP A 11 -9.69 -4.15 6.85
C TRP A 11 -8.59 -3.11 7.09
N MET A 12 -8.47 -2.58 8.31
CA MET A 12 -7.34 -1.72 8.70
C MET A 12 -6.00 -2.38 8.36
N ALA A 13 -5.81 -3.63 8.79
CA ALA A 13 -4.59 -4.38 8.55
C ALA A 13 -4.37 -4.67 7.05
N ARG A 14 -5.44 -5.05 6.34
CA ARG A 14 -5.38 -5.28 4.88
C ARG A 14 -4.92 -4.03 4.12
N TYR A 15 -5.45 -2.86 4.44
CA TYR A 15 -5.08 -1.63 3.75
C TYR A 15 -3.63 -1.22 4.01
N LEU A 16 -3.10 -1.38 5.23
CA LEU A 16 -1.69 -1.11 5.52
C LEU A 16 -0.75 -2.09 4.80
N GLU A 17 -1.09 -3.38 4.79
CA GLU A 17 -0.32 -4.39 4.05
C GLU A 17 -0.34 -4.13 2.54
N ARG A 18 -1.48 -3.69 2.00
CA ARG A 18 -1.64 -3.29 0.60
C ARG A 18 -0.78 -2.08 0.26
N ALA A 19 -0.75 -1.05 1.11
CA ALA A 19 0.10 0.12 0.92
C ALA A 19 1.58 -0.27 0.82
N GLU A 20 2.06 -1.17 1.70
CA GLU A 20 3.43 -1.68 1.63
C GLU A 20 3.67 -2.51 0.36
N SER A 21 2.72 -3.36 -0.03
CA SER A 21 2.84 -4.18 -1.23
C SER A 21 2.99 -3.30 -2.48
N TYR A 22 2.19 -2.24 -2.61
CA TYR A 22 2.34 -1.30 -3.72
C TYR A 22 3.65 -0.51 -3.64
N ALA A 23 4.09 -0.09 -2.44
CA ALA A 23 5.39 0.57 -2.31
C ALA A 23 6.53 -0.32 -2.81
N ARG A 24 6.51 -1.62 -2.47
CA ARG A 24 7.52 -2.59 -2.96
C ARG A 24 7.46 -2.80 -4.47
N VAL A 25 6.26 -2.91 -5.03
CA VAL A 25 6.09 -3.08 -6.48
C VAL A 25 6.56 -1.85 -7.23
N LEU A 26 6.22 -0.66 -6.76
CA LEU A 26 6.64 0.61 -7.36
C LEU A 26 8.15 0.83 -7.25
N ASP A 27 8.76 0.49 -6.12
CA ASP A 27 10.22 0.55 -5.92
C ASP A 27 10.95 -0.33 -6.95
N VAL A 28 10.53 -1.57 -7.13
CA VAL A 28 11.10 -2.47 -8.14
C VAL A 28 10.85 -1.94 -9.56
N THR A 29 9.63 -1.48 -9.86
CA THR A 29 9.27 -0.92 -11.17
C THR A 29 10.12 0.33 -11.48
N TRP A 30 10.32 1.20 -10.49
CA TRP A 30 11.18 2.38 -10.59
C TRP A 30 12.62 1.99 -10.91
N LYS A 31 13.22 1.08 -10.14
CA LYS A 31 14.59 0.60 -10.35
C LYS A 31 14.77 -0.06 -11.73
N LEU A 32 13.81 -0.87 -12.16
CA LEU A 32 13.82 -1.49 -13.48
C LEU A 32 13.71 -0.44 -14.61
N SER A 33 12.97 0.64 -14.41
CA SER A 33 12.85 1.72 -15.40
C SER A 33 14.14 2.48 -15.67
N MET A 34 15.09 2.43 -14.74
CA MET A 34 16.41 3.05 -14.87
C MET A 34 17.40 2.19 -15.67
N ILE A 35 17.10 0.91 -15.87
CA ILE A 35 17.96 -0.01 -16.63
C ILE A 35 17.63 0.11 -18.12
N PRO A 36 18.60 0.43 -18.99
CA PRO A 36 18.35 0.52 -20.44
C PRO A 36 18.03 -0.86 -21.03
N ARG A 37 16.76 -1.18 -21.14
CA ARG A 37 16.23 -2.42 -21.75
C ARG A 37 15.12 -2.06 -22.72
N HIS A 38 15.44 -1.95 -24.03
CA HIS A 38 14.49 -1.45 -25.03
C HIS A 38 13.25 -2.32 -25.25
N SER A 39 13.26 -3.61 -24.93
CA SER A 39 12.14 -4.53 -25.25
C SER A 39 11.20 -4.86 -24.08
N GLN A 40 11.58 -4.63 -22.81
CA GLN A 40 10.80 -5.01 -21.64
C GLN A 40 10.25 -3.83 -20.83
N GLN A 41 10.71 -2.61 -21.09
CA GLN A 41 10.36 -1.43 -20.28
C GLN A 41 8.85 -1.17 -20.18
N SER A 42 8.11 -1.36 -21.28
CA SER A 42 6.66 -1.19 -21.27
C SER A 42 5.93 -2.25 -20.44
N ARG A 43 6.44 -3.48 -20.41
CA ARG A 43 5.87 -4.59 -19.63
C ARG A 43 6.11 -4.38 -18.12
N ASP A 44 7.31 -3.93 -17.76
CA ASP A 44 7.69 -3.69 -16.36
C ASP A 44 6.88 -2.52 -15.78
N LEU A 45 6.67 -1.45 -16.54
CA LEU A 45 5.84 -0.32 -16.15
C LEU A 45 4.35 -0.70 -15.98
N ALA A 46 3.86 -1.70 -16.71
CA ALA A 46 2.47 -2.15 -16.61
C ALA A 46 2.19 -3.00 -15.36
N LEU A 47 3.23 -3.52 -14.68
CA LEU A 47 3.09 -4.42 -13.55
C LEU A 47 2.16 -3.88 -12.44
N PRO A 48 2.31 -2.63 -11.93
CA PRO A 48 1.41 -2.10 -10.90
C PRO A 48 -0.05 -2.03 -11.36
N LEU A 49 -0.30 -1.69 -12.63
CA LEU A 49 -1.64 -1.61 -13.20
C LEU A 49 -2.27 -3.00 -13.38
N ASN A 50 -1.48 -4.00 -13.77
CA ASN A 50 -1.93 -5.38 -13.89
C ASN A 50 -2.33 -5.95 -12.51
N LEU A 51 -1.51 -5.69 -11.49
CA LEU A 51 -1.77 -6.13 -10.11
C LEU A 51 -3.03 -5.50 -9.52
N SER A 52 -3.30 -4.24 -9.84
CA SER A 52 -4.44 -3.49 -9.32
C SER A 52 -5.69 -3.56 -10.18
N MET A 53 -5.57 -4.07 -11.43
CA MET A 53 -6.63 -4.03 -12.44
C MET A 53 -7.18 -2.62 -12.69
N THR A 54 -6.30 -1.59 -12.65
CA THR A 54 -6.71 -0.17 -12.76
C THR A 54 -6.28 0.49 -14.08
N HIS A 55 -6.07 -0.28 -15.14
CA HIS A 55 -5.68 0.24 -16.46
C HIS A 55 -6.64 1.31 -16.98
N GLU A 56 -7.93 1.02 -16.99
CA GLU A 56 -8.95 1.95 -17.49
C GLU A 56 -8.97 3.25 -16.68
N LEU A 57 -8.89 3.12 -15.34
CA LEU A 57 -8.85 4.28 -14.44
C LEU A 57 -7.60 5.14 -14.68
N PHE A 58 -6.46 4.49 -14.93
CA PHE A 58 -5.21 5.18 -15.24
C PHE A 58 -5.32 5.92 -16.60
N GLN A 59 -5.78 5.23 -17.65
CA GLN A 59 -5.91 5.81 -18.99
C GLN A 59 -6.90 6.98 -19.03
N ALA A 60 -7.98 6.92 -18.25
CA ALA A 60 -8.93 8.03 -18.15
C ALA A 60 -8.31 9.32 -17.56
N ARG A 61 -7.16 9.24 -16.89
CA ARG A 61 -6.52 10.36 -16.18
C ARG A 61 -5.18 10.77 -16.76
N HIS A 62 -4.49 9.85 -17.40
CA HIS A 62 -3.13 10.06 -17.90
C HIS A 62 -3.05 9.68 -19.38
N ALA A 63 -2.87 10.68 -20.24
CA ALA A 63 -2.73 10.48 -21.69
C ALA A 63 -1.44 9.74 -22.07
N ARG A 64 -0.44 9.70 -21.20
CA ARG A 64 0.85 9.06 -21.44
C ARG A 64 1.18 8.06 -20.34
N PHE A 65 1.68 6.90 -20.77
CA PHE A 65 2.16 5.85 -19.89
C PHE A 65 3.64 6.11 -19.56
N THR A 66 3.88 6.83 -18.47
CA THR A 66 5.21 7.21 -17.98
C THR A 66 5.38 6.81 -16.52
N MET A 67 6.62 6.61 -16.07
CA MET A 67 6.91 6.33 -14.67
C MET A 67 6.43 7.43 -13.74
N SER A 68 6.57 8.69 -14.12
CA SER A 68 6.06 9.83 -13.32
C SER A 68 4.55 9.77 -13.12
N ASN A 69 3.77 9.44 -14.19
CA ASN A 69 2.32 9.31 -14.08
C ASN A 69 1.92 8.10 -13.22
N LEU A 70 2.65 6.98 -13.34
CA LEU A 70 2.44 5.82 -12.46
C LEU A 70 2.70 6.14 -11.00
N LEU A 71 3.81 6.83 -10.70
CA LEU A 71 4.12 7.26 -9.34
C LEU A 71 3.04 8.15 -8.78
N ASN A 72 2.63 9.18 -9.51
CA ASN A 72 1.55 10.06 -9.08
C ASN A 72 0.26 9.30 -8.82
N PHE A 73 -0.11 8.38 -9.72
CA PHE A 73 -1.34 7.60 -9.65
C PHE A 73 -1.37 6.63 -8.46
N PHE A 74 -0.26 5.94 -8.19
CA PHE A 74 -0.20 4.95 -7.10
C PHE A 74 0.29 5.51 -5.77
N ALA A 75 1.10 6.59 -5.76
CA ALA A 75 1.60 7.13 -4.52
C ALA A 75 0.55 8.02 -3.82
N LEU A 76 0.07 9.07 -4.47
CA LEU A 76 -0.63 10.18 -3.81
C LEU A 76 -2.01 10.51 -4.40
N ASP A 77 -2.48 9.83 -5.44
CA ASP A 77 -3.80 10.09 -6.01
C ASP A 77 -4.92 9.55 -5.12
N GLY A 78 -5.64 10.45 -4.45
CA GLY A 78 -6.77 10.09 -3.57
C GLY A 78 -8.00 9.56 -4.31
N ASN A 79 -8.04 9.63 -5.63
CA ASN A 79 -9.15 9.08 -6.43
C ASN A 79 -8.82 7.69 -7.00
N ASN A 80 -7.58 7.21 -6.82
CA ASN A 80 -7.24 5.82 -7.09
C ASN A 80 -7.44 5.01 -5.79
N PRO A 81 -8.40 4.10 -5.72
CA PRO A 81 -8.65 3.30 -4.51
C PRO A 81 -7.48 2.39 -4.13
N CYS A 82 -6.59 2.11 -5.09
CA CYS A 82 -5.40 1.28 -4.91
C CYS A 82 -4.14 2.11 -4.60
N SER A 83 -4.23 3.44 -4.53
CA SER A 83 -3.07 4.26 -4.18
C SER A 83 -2.65 4.06 -2.72
N ILE A 84 -1.37 4.26 -2.43
CA ILE A 84 -0.83 4.24 -1.07
C ILE A 84 -1.59 5.26 -0.20
N TYR A 85 -1.85 6.45 -0.75
CA TYR A 85 -2.63 7.47 -0.05
C TYR A 85 -4.03 6.96 0.35
N SER A 86 -4.80 6.41 -0.60
CA SER A 86 -6.14 5.88 -0.33
C SER A 86 -6.11 4.73 0.66
N CYS A 87 -5.14 3.83 0.55
CA CYS A 87 -4.97 2.72 1.48
C CYS A 87 -4.72 3.22 2.91
N VAL A 88 -3.85 4.21 3.12
CA VAL A 88 -3.59 4.77 4.46
C VAL A 88 -4.80 5.51 5.00
N GLU A 89 -5.54 6.29 4.18
CA GLU A 89 -6.78 6.94 4.60
C GLU A 89 -7.85 5.92 5.02
N MET A 90 -8.03 4.83 4.26
CA MET A 90 -8.98 3.76 4.61
C MET A 90 -8.54 3.01 5.87
N ALA A 91 -7.25 2.73 6.04
CA ALA A 91 -6.73 2.13 7.26
C ALA A 91 -6.97 3.02 8.48
N TRP A 92 -6.76 4.33 8.35
CA TRP A 92 -7.03 5.28 9.42
C TRP A 92 -8.52 5.37 9.77
N ASN A 93 -9.43 5.40 8.76
CA ASN A 93 -10.86 5.41 9.00
C ASN A 93 -11.30 4.19 9.81
N ASN A 94 -10.81 3.00 9.45
CA ASN A 94 -11.09 1.76 10.16
C ASN A 94 -10.52 1.78 11.58
N ALA A 95 -9.25 2.23 11.75
CA ALA A 95 -8.64 2.38 13.07
C ALA A 95 -9.41 3.35 13.97
N HIS A 96 -9.87 4.48 13.40
CA HIS A 96 -10.64 5.49 14.13
C HIS A 96 -11.97 4.92 14.63
N ALA A 97 -12.64 4.12 13.82
CA ALA A 97 -13.92 3.49 14.18
C ALA A 97 -13.79 2.51 15.37
N VAL A 98 -12.60 1.93 15.57
CA VAL A 98 -12.33 0.93 16.62
C VAL A 98 -11.22 1.35 17.58
N ARG A 99 -10.97 2.66 17.73
CA ARG A 99 -9.86 3.19 18.53
C ARG A 99 -9.80 2.61 19.95
N GLY A 100 -10.94 2.34 20.58
CA GLY A 100 -11.01 1.73 21.91
C GLY A 100 -10.54 0.27 21.98
N SER A 101 -10.31 -0.38 20.84
CA SER A 101 -9.78 -1.75 20.73
C SER A 101 -8.29 -1.79 20.36
N LEU A 102 -7.65 -0.63 20.17
CA LEU A 102 -6.25 -0.46 19.83
C LEU A 102 -5.47 0.07 21.03
N SER A 103 -4.19 -0.27 21.11
CA SER A 103 -3.27 0.41 22.03
C SER A 103 -2.98 1.84 21.56
N ALA A 104 -2.46 2.67 22.48
CA ALA A 104 -2.06 4.04 22.12
C ALA A 104 -1.01 4.04 21.00
N GLU A 105 -0.02 3.16 21.09
CA GLU A 105 1.09 3.05 20.13
C GLU A 105 0.62 2.64 18.74
N VAL A 106 -0.34 1.69 18.64
CA VAL A 106 -0.93 1.30 17.36
C VAL A 106 -1.70 2.46 16.74
N TRP A 107 -2.53 3.14 17.53
CA TRP A 107 -3.25 4.31 17.06
C TRP A 107 -2.31 5.44 16.61
N GLU A 108 -1.32 5.78 17.41
CA GLU A 108 -0.36 6.84 17.11
C GLU A 108 0.44 6.55 15.84
N SER A 109 0.87 5.31 15.62
CA SER A 109 1.60 4.92 14.43
C SER A 109 0.79 5.17 13.14
N ILE A 110 -0.50 4.80 13.13
CA ILE A 110 -1.39 5.02 11.99
C ILE A 110 -1.68 6.51 11.81
N ASN A 111 -1.96 7.22 12.91
CA ASN A 111 -2.31 8.62 12.86
C ASN A 111 -1.13 9.49 12.39
N ALA A 112 0.08 9.24 12.89
CA ALA A 112 1.29 9.90 12.44
C ALA A 112 1.56 9.64 10.96
N THR A 113 1.44 8.37 10.52
CA THR A 113 1.59 7.99 9.10
C THR A 113 0.64 8.78 8.20
N ARG A 114 -0.64 8.91 8.60
CA ARG A 114 -1.62 9.69 7.84
C ARG A 114 -1.30 11.18 7.77
N ILE A 115 -0.90 11.78 8.89
CA ILE A 115 -0.56 13.21 8.97
C ILE A 115 0.63 13.51 8.05
N GLU A 116 1.69 12.72 8.15
CA GLU A 116 2.89 12.88 7.32
C GLU A 116 2.57 12.65 5.83
N LEU A 117 1.77 11.63 5.50
CA LEU A 117 1.38 11.35 4.11
C LEU A 117 0.54 12.48 3.50
N ARG A 118 -0.32 13.11 4.28
CA ARG A 118 -1.08 14.30 3.84
C ARG A 118 -0.17 15.49 3.59
N SER A 119 0.84 15.68 4.41
CA SER A 119 1.87 16.71 4.20
C SER A 119 2.65 16.45 2.90
N LEU A 120 3.10 15.22 2.68
CA LEU A 120 3.78 14.80 1.44
C LEU A 120 2.90 15.01 0.20
N ARG A 121 1.59 14.76 0.32
CA ARG A 121 0.66 15.00 -0.78
C ARG A 121 0.52 16.50 -1.13
N GLN A 122 0.56 17.39 -0.14
CA GLN A 122 0.43 18.84 -0.36
C GLN A 122 1.72 19.46 -0.87
N GLN A 123 2.87 19.03 -0.34
CA GLN A 123 4.18 19.62 -0.63
C GLN A 123 4.91 18.93 -1.80
N GLY A 124 4.41 17.75 -2.21
CA GLY A 124 5.15 16.85 -3.10
C GLY A 124 6.18 16.03 -2.33
N LEU A 125 6.84 15.10 -3.02
CA LEU A 125 7.83 14.20 -2.40
C LEU A 125 9.14 14.92 -2.01
N GLY A 126 9.38 16.13 -2.55
CA GLY A 126 10.50 16.99 -2.17
C GLY A 126 11.86 16.28 -2.21
N GLU A 127 12.66 16.49 -1.15
CA GLU A 127 13.98 15.88 -0.98
C GLU A 127 13.92 14.35 -0.76
N LEU A 128 12.77 13.82 -0.32
CA LEU A 128 12.59 12.39 -0.11
C LEU A 128 12.72 11.61 -1.42
N GLY A 129 12.23 12.19 -2.52
CA GLY A 129 12.22 11.53 -3.82
C GLY A 129 11.36 10.25 -3.85
N SER A 130 11.41 9.54 -4.96
CA SER A 130 10.62 8.29 -5.11
C SER A 130 11.16 7.16 -4.24
N ASP A 131 12.47 6.94 -4.23
CA ASP A 131 13.10 5.87 -3.44
C ASP A 131 12.87 6.08 -1.94
N GLY A 132 13.09 7.30 -1.44
CA GLY A 132 12.86 7.64 -0.05
C GLY A 132 11.39 7.48 0.34
N PHE A 133 10.45 7.83 -0.56
CA PHE A 133 9.03 7.63 -0.30
C PHE A 133 8.66 6.14 -0.13
N PHE A 134 9.21 5.26 -0.98
CA PHE A 134 8.94 3.83 -0.84
C PHE A 134 9.53 3.25 0.44
N GLU A 135 10.75 3.65 0.81
CA GLU A 135 11.34 3.25 2.08
C GLU A 135 10.52 3.77 3.27
N TRP A 136 10.12 5.04 3.24
CA TRP A 136 9.26 5.64 4.26
C TRP A 136 7.95 4.84 4.44
N VAL A 137 7.25 4.46 3.37
CA VAL A 137 6.02 3.65 3.46
C VAL A 137 6.30 2.31 4.15
N LYS A 138 7.37 1.62 3.74
CA LYS A 138 7.77 0.34 4.34
C LYS A 138 8.07 0.49 5.84
N GLU A 139 8.81 1.52 6.24
CA GLU A 139 9.11 1.82 7.63
C GLU A 139 7.86 2.09 8.45
N ARG A 140 6.90 2.87 7.91
CA ARG A 140 5.63 3.15 8.62
C ARG A 140 4.82 1.87 8.87
N VAL A 141 4.75 0.98 7.89
CA VAL A 141 4.04 -0.31 8.07
C VAL A 141 4.79 -1.25 9.02
N HIS A 142 6.13 -1.24 9.01
CA HIS A 142 6.93 -1.99 9.99
C HIS A 142 6.73 -1.46 11.42
N LEU A 143 6.67 -0.14 11.59
CA LEU A 143 6.38 0.48 12.89
C LEU A 143 4.99 0.06 13.40
N PHE A 144 3.97 0.11 12.54
CA PHE A 144 2.64 -0.38 12.87
C PHE A 144 2.66 -1.84 13.32
N ARG A 145 3.32 -2.74 12.59
CA ARG A 145 3.43 -4.17 12.96
C ARG A 145 4.15 -4.35 14.28
N GLY A 146 5.24 -3.61 14.50
CA GLY A 146 5.97 -3.62 15.76
C GLY A 146 5.09 -3.19 16.94
N ALA A 147 4.32 -2.12 16.79
CA ALA A 147 3.36 -1.65 17.77
C ALA A 147 2.28 -2.71 18.06
N VAL A 148 1.70 -3.32 17.00
CA VAL A 148 0.68 -4.39 17.14
C VAL A 148 1.23 -5.57 17.96
N ILE A 149 2.41 -6.09 17.62
CA ILE A 149 2.99 -7.27 18.27
C ILE A 149 3.44 -6.92 19.70
N GLY A 150 3.99 -5.71 19.90
CA GLY A 150 4.58 -5.30 21.18
C GLY A 150 3.58 -4.84 22.23
N THR A 151 2.41 -4.34 21.83
CA THR A 151 1.52 -3.62 22.76
C THR A 151 0.08 -4.11 22.81
N LEU A 152 -0.39 -4.86 21.81
CA LEU A 152 -1.74 -5.44 21.85
C LEU A 152 -1.78 -6.71 22.70
N LEU A 153 -2.86 -6.85 23.46
CA LEU A 153 -3.15 -8.07 24.19
C LEU A 153 -3.40 -9.23 23.19
N ARG A 154 -3.03 -10.45 23.60
CA ARG A 154 -3.31 -11.67 22.84
C ARG A 154 -4.80 -12.05 22.94
N ASN A 155 -5.60 -11.37 22.14
CA ASN A 155 -7.06 -11.53 22.08
C ASN A 155 -7.56 -11.55 20.64
N ASP A 156 -8.87 -11.52 20.44
CA ASP A 156 -9.50 -11.49 19.11
C ASP A 156 -9.00 -10.34 18.24
N ALA A 157 -8.71 -9.15 18.82
CA ALA A 157 -8.25 -8.00 18.05
C ALA A 157 -6.93 -8.31 17.34
N LEU A 158 -5.94 -8.85 18.06
CA LEU A 158 -4.66 -9.28 17.48
C LEU A 158 -4.86 -10.34 16.38
N SER A 159 -5.80 -11.28 16.61
CA SER A 159 -6.09 -12.34 15.64
C SER A 159 -6.67 -11.79 14.34
N PHE A 160 -7.65 -10.86 14.41
CA PHE A 160 -8.26 -10.28 13.20
C PHE A 160 -7.29 -9.37 12.43
N ILE A 161 -6.43 -8.62 13.11
CA ILE A 161 -5.32 -7.87 12.48
C ILE A 161 -4.38 -8.85 11.77
N GLY A 162 -3.98 -9.93 12.43
CA GLY A 162 -3.12 -10.97 11.86
C GLY A 162 -3.72 -11.62 10.62
N ILE A 163 -4.99 -12.02 10.68
CA ILE A 163 -5.72 -12.59 9.54
C ILE A 163 -5.75 -11.60 8.37
N GLY A 164 -6.10 -10.32 8.62
CA GLY A 164 -6.12 -9.29 7.59
C GLY A 164 -4.75 -9.13 6.90
N THR A 165 -3.68 -9.02 7.68
CA THR A 165 -2.31 -8.91 7.17
C THR A 165 -1.93 -10.12 6.31
N LEU A 166 -2.15 -11.34 6.80
CA LEU A 166 -1.72 -12.56 6.11
C LEU A 166 -2.52 -12.84 4.85
N ILE A 167 -3.83 -12.58 4.86
CA ILE A 167 -4.68 -12.73 3.67
C ILE A 167 -4.27 -11.74 2.57
N GLU A 168 -4.01 -10.47 2.92
CA GLU A 168 -3.58 -9.49 1.91
C GLU A 168 -2.22 -9.86 1.33
N ARG A 169 -1.28 -10.32 2.17
CA ARG A 169 0.04 -10.79 1.72
C ARG A 169 -0.06 -12.00 0.80
N ALA A 170 -0.88 -12.99 1.16
CA ALA A 170 -1.13 -14.16 0.33
C ALA A 170 -1.74 -13.76 -1.01
N PHE A 171 -2.73 -12.85 -1.01
CA PHE A 171 -3.36 -12.32 -2.21
C PHE A 171 -2.33 -11.62 -3.12
N ALA A 172 -1.54 -10.67 -2.59
CA ALA A 172 -0.53 -9.96 -3.35
C ALA A 172 0.53 -10.91 -3.95
N THR A 173 0.96 -11.92 -3.19
CA THR A 173 1.92 -12.94 -3.67
C THR A 173 1.32 -13.77 -4.80
N THR A 174 0.07 -14.22 -4.66
CA THR A 174 -0.62 -14.99 -5.70
C THR A 174 -0.78 -14.19 -6.99
N GLN A 175 -1.16 -12.91 -6.89
CA GLN A 175 -1.27 -12.03 -8.06
C GLN A 175 0.08 -11.87 -8.80
N LEU A 176 1.17 -11.68 -8.05
CA LEU A 176 2.52 -11.61 -8.64
C LEU A 176 2.91 -12.89 -9.36
N LEU A 177 2.63 -14.05 -8.77
CA LEU A 177 2.91 -15.36 -9.38
C LEU A 177 2.10 -15.56 -10.67
N LEU A 178 0.81 -15.23 -10.67
CA LEU A 178 -0.05 -15.33 -11.85
C LEU A 178 0.45 -14.47 -13.01
N ILE A 179 0.84 -13.21 -12.73
CA ILE A 179 1.38 -12.32 -13.76
C ILE A 179 2.71 -12.86 -14.31
N LYS A 180 3.57 -13.39 -13.44
CA LYS A 180 4.84 -13.98 -13.88
C LYS A 180 4.64 -15.23 -14.71
N ASP A 181 3.73 -16.10 -14.34
CA ASP A 181 3.37 -17.29 -15.12
C ASP A 181 2.88 -16.93 -16.51
N GLN A 182 1.98 -15.95 -16.63
CA GLN A 182 1.50 -15.43 -17.92
C GLN A 182 2.62 -14.81 -18.78
N GLN A 183 3.64 -14.20 -18.16
CA GLN A 183 4.79 -13.63 -18.88
C GLN A 183 5.77 -14.70 -19.38
N LEU A 184 5.82 -15.87 -18.76
CA LEU A 184 6.70 -16.98 -19.16
C LEU A 184 6.05 -17.87 -20.23
N THR A 185 4.72 -17.88 -20.30
CA THR A 185 3.95 -18.70 -21.25
C THR A 185 3.64 -17.98 -22.57
N ASN A 186 3.86 -16.66 -22.65
CA ASN A 186 3.73 -15.82 -23.86
C ASN A 186 5.10 -15.30 -24.35
#